data_b115e45698c268e42b001e2510205ddc
#
_entry.id   b115e45698c268e42b001e2510205ddc
#
_cell.length_a   1.000
_cell.length_b   1.000
_cell.length_c   1.000
_cell.angle_alpha   90.00
_cell.angle_beta   90.00
_cell.angle_gamma   90.00
#
_symmetry.space_group_name_H-M   'P 1'
#
loop_
_entity.id
_entity.type
_entity.pdbx_description
1 polymer ?
#
loop_
_entity_poly.entity_id
_entity_poly.type
_entity_poly.pdbx_seq_one_letter_code
_entity_poly.pdbx_strand_id
1 'polypeptide(L)'
;MKLNHNINMSSLAKNYKRRNLSFTKGKGSYLYTKKGIKFLDFVQGIAVNSLGHTNPNLVKAINKQSKKLWHVSNSFIIPEGEELAKKLTKRTFADAVIFQNSGAEATEAAIKVARRYFYSMGKKKKNRILCIKNSFHGRTIAAINASGSKKMIEGFGPKVGGFDHFKFWEPQRTX
;
A
#
# COMPACT_ATOMS: atom_id res chain seq x y z
N MET A 1 17.81 39.28 -8.78
CA MET A 1 18.48 37.99 -8.54
C MET A 1 18.02 36.99 -9.59
N LYS A 2 18.83 36.73 -10.61
CA LYS A 2 18.47 35.77 -11.68
C LYS A 2 18.63 34.36 -11.13
N LEU A 3 17.53 33.65 -10.99
CA LEU A 3 17.54 32.21 -10.67
C LEU A 3 18.16 31.48 -11.87
N ASN A 4 19.38 31.03 -11.73
CA ASN A 4 19.99 30.12 -12.69
C ASN A 4 19.15 28.84 -12.71
N HIS A 5 18.33 28.68 -13.75
CA HIS A 5 17.60 27.45 -14.02
C HIS A 5 18.59 26.37 -14.46
N ASN A 6 19.20 25.70 -13.51
CA ASN A 6 19.97 24.47 -13.80
C ASN A 6 19.01 23.39 -14.29
N ILE A 7 19.30 22.88 -15.46
CA ILE A 7 18.51 21.92 -16.27
C ILE A 7 18.21 20.60 -15.51
N ASN A 8 18.68 20.44 -14.27
CA ASN A 8 18.56 19.21 -13.49
C ASN A 8 17.65 19.34 -12.25
N MET A 9 16.82 20.37 -12.14
CA MET A 9 15.90 20.48 -10.99
C MET A 9 14.62 19.69 -11.26
N SER A 10 14.48 18.57 -10.54
CA SER A 10 13.23 17.81 -10.52
C SER A 10 12.09 18.67 -9.96
N SER A 11 10.96 18.69 -10.64
CA SER A 11 9.71 19.31 -10.14
C SER A 11 9.03 18.46 -9.07
N LEU A 12 9.54 17.24 -8.81
CA LEU A 12 9.01 16.37 -7.77
C LEU A 12 9.49 16.84 -6.39
N ALA A 13 8.62 16.81 -5.41
CA ALA A 13 8.97 17.12 -4.02
C ALA A 13 10.14 16.24 -3.55
N LYS A 14 11.01 16.82 -2.72
CA LYS A 14 12.21 16.13 -2.19
C LYS A 14 11.90 15.27 -0.96
N ASN A 15 10.77 14.59 -0.99
CA ASN A 15 10.31 13.72 0.10
C ASN A 15 10.97 12.33 0.10
N TYR A 16 11.74 12.00 -0.96
CA TYR A 16 12.53 10.77 -1.05
C TYR A 16 13.97 11.08 -1.47
N LYS A 17 14.92 10.36 -0.90
CA LYS A 17 16.32 10.40 -1.34
C LYS A 17 16.46 9.47 -2.57
N ARG A 18 16.19 10.03 -3.76
CA ARG A 18 16.26 9.27 -5.01
C ARG A 18 17.71 9.01 -5.41
N ARG A 19 17.98 7.81 -5.90
CA ARG A 19 19.28 7.49 -6.51
C ARG A 19 19.33 8.11 -7.91
N ASN A 20 20.53 8.47 -8.36
CA ASN A 20 20.75 8.97 -9.73
C ASN A 20 20.78 7.79 -10.72
N LEU A 21 19.66 7.12 -10.85
CA LEU A 21 19.49 5.94 -11.71
C LEU A 21 18.06 5.94 -12.24
N SER A 22 17.95 5.85 -13.57
CA SER A 22 16.66 5.90 -14.27
C SER A 22 16.45 4.64 -15.11
N PHE A 23 15.28 4.04 -14.96
CA PHE A 23 14.86 2.88 -15.75
C PHE A 23 13.74 3.28 -16.70
N THR A 24 13.82 2.81 -17.93
CA THR A 24 12.84 3.11 -18.99
C THR A 24 12.11 1.87 -19.48
N LYS A 25 12.55 0.67 -19.10
CA LYS A 25 11.97 -0.60 -19.52
C LYS A 25 12.14 -1.66 -18.44
N GLY A 26 11.17 -2.55 -18.31
CA GLY A 26 11.25 -3.75 -17.49
C GLY A 26 10.77 -4.97 -18.26
N LYS A 27 11.39 -6.14 -18.04
CA LYS A 27 10.95 -7.42 -18.61
C LYS A 27 11.30 -8.56 -17.64
N GLY A 28 10.31 -9.30 -17.20
CA GLY A 28 10.51 -10.36 -16.21
C GLY A 28 11.13 -9.79 -14.94
N SER A 29 12.23 -10.35 -14.49
CA SER A 29 12.96 -9.93 -13.29
C SER A 29 14.01 -8.83 -13.56
N TYR A 30 13.96 -8.19 -14.72
CA TYR A 30 15.03 -7.25 -15.11
C TYR A 30 14.50 -5.87 -15.46
N LEU A 31 15.29 -4.86 -15.09
CA LEU A 31 15.10 -3.44 -15.43
C LEU A 31 16.22 -2.99 -16.38
N TYR A 32 15.91 -2.04 -17.24
CA TYR A 32 16.84 -1.52 -18.24
C TYR A 32 16.87 0.00 -18.20
N THR A 33 18.05 0.58 -18.24
CA THR A 33 18.24 2.03 -18.41
C THR A 33 18.00 2.43 -19.88
N LYS A 34 17.94 3.74 -20.16
CA LYS A 34 17.87 4.28 -21.53
C LYS A 34 19.05 3.81 -22.38
N LYS A 35 20.23 3.58 -21.78
CA LYS A 35 21.44 3.09 -22.47
C LYS A 35 21.45 1.57 -22.65
N GLY A 36 20.40 0.86 -22.25
CA GLY A 36 20.30 -0.60 -22.37
C GLY A 36 20.99 -1.40 -21.26
N ILE A 37 21.59 -0.73 -20.27
CA ILE A 37 22.24 -1.43 -19.15
C ILE A 37 21.16 -2.18 -18.37
N LYS A 38 21.42 -3.49 -18.15
CA LYS A 38 20.48 -4.44 -17.52
C LYS A 38 20.78 -4.58 -16.03
N PHE A 39 19.73 -4.56 -15.21
CA PHE A 39 19.79 -4.76 -13.75
C PHE A 39 18.82 -5.84 -13.33
N LEU A 40 19.25 -6.75 -12.49
CA LEU A 40 18.38 -7.72 -11.84
C LEU A 40 17.58 -7.01 -10.73
N ASP A 41 16.26 -7.09 -10.78
CA ASP A 41 15.37 -6.37 -9.87
C ASP A 41 14.88 -7.29 -8.74
N PHE A 42 15.60 -7.29 -7.63
CA PHE A 42 15.18 -7.97 -6.39
C PHE A 42 14.23 -7.13 -5.53
N VAL A 43 13.97 -5.88 -5.90
CA VAL A 43 13.10 -4.97 -5.13
C VAL A 43 11.65 -5.06 -5.60
N GLN A 44 11.44 -5.16 -6.92
CA GLN A 44 10.12 -5.32 -7.56
C GLN A 44 9.11 -4.25 -7.11
N GLY A 45 9.57 -3.00 -6.89
CA GLY A 45 8.72 -1.93 -6.35
C GLY A 45 8.25 -2.20 -4.92
N ILE A 46 9.09 -2.85 -4.12
CA ILE A 46 8.80 -3.37 -2.78
C ILE A 46 7.70 -4.45 -2.86
N ALA A 47 8.01 -5.51 -3.66
CA ALA A 47 7.23 -6.72 -3.86
C ALA A 47 5.88 -6.51 -4.58
N VAL A 48 5.72 -5.39 -5.30
CA VAL A 48 4.50 -5.12 -6.08
C VAL A 48 4.48 -5.93 -7.38
N ASN A 49 5.65 -6.06 -8.06
CA ASN A 49 5.75 -6.73 -9.36
C ASN A 49 6.13 -8.22 -9.23
N SER A 50 5.44 -8.95 -8.35
CA SER A 50 5.76 -10.36 -8.06
C SER A 50 5.68 -11.29 -9.27
N LEU A 51 4.90 -10.94 -10.31
CA LEU A 51 4.81 -11.70 -11.55
C LEU A 51 5.82 -11.23 -12.61
N GLY A 52 6.68 -10.29 -12.24
CA GLY A 52 7.68 -9.70 -13.14
C GLY A 52 7.13 -8.57 -14.01
N HIS A 53 8.04 -7.76 -14.50
CA HIS A 53 7.73 -6.63 -15.37
C HIS A 53 7.15 -7.09 -16.70
N THR A 54 6.12 -6.42 -17.17
CA THR A 54 5.46 -6.67 -18.47
C THR A 54 5.05 -8.14 -18.66
N ASN A 55 4.53 -8.77 -17.60
CA ASN A 55 3.99 -10.13 -17.69
C ASN A 55 2.94 -10.19 -18.81
N PRO A 56 3.08 -11.10 -19.80
CA PRO A 56 2.21 -11.08 -20.99
C PRO A 56 0.73 -11.30 -20.66
N ASN A 57 0.41 -12.10 -19.65
CA ASN A 57 -0.99 -12.31 -19.26
C ASN A 57 -1.59 -11.04 -18.66
N LEU A 58 -0.84 -10.29 -17.85
CA LEU A 58 -1.30 -9.02 -17.30
C LEU A 58 -1.45 -7.96 -18.39
N VAL A 59 -0.49 -7.87 -19.31
CA VAL A 59 -0.57 -6.94 -20.46
C VAL A 59 -1.82 -7.24 -21.30
N LYS A 60 -2.08 -8.52 -21.59
CA LYS A 60 -3.27 -8.96 -22.34
C LYS A 60 -4.55 -8.58 -21.60
N ALA A 61 -4.61 -8.80 -20.29
CA ALA A 61 -5.79 -8.47 -19.47
C ALA A 61 -6.05 -6.96 -19.46
N ILE A 62 -5.02 -6.13 -19.26
CA ILE A 62 -5.13 -4.67 -19.27
C ILE A 62 -5.61 -4.19 -20.65
N ASN A 63 -5.00 -4.69 -21.72
CA ASN A 63 -5.37 -4.31 -23.11
C ASN A 63 -6.81 -4.69 -23.42
N LYS A 64 -7.30 -5.80 -22.92
CA LYS A 64 -8.70 -6.23 -23.07
C LYS A 64 -9.65 -5.31 -22.30
N GLN A 65 -9.33 -5.05 -21.02
CA GLN A 65 -10.20 -4.26 -20.14
C GLN A 65 -10.22 -2.77 -20.52
N SER A 66 -9.08 -2.22 -20.95
CA SER A 66 -8.99 -0.79 -21.32
C SER A 66 -9.89 -0.40 -22.49
N LYS A 67 -10.31 -1.37 -23.30
CA LYS A 67 -11.22 -1.17 -24.44
C LYS A 67 -12.69 -1.34 -24.06
N LYS A 68 -13.01 -1.61 -22.80
CA LYS A 68 -14.39 -1.84 -22.32
C LYS A 68 -14.81 -0.73 -21.36
N LEU A 69 -14.52 -0.91 -20.10
CA LEU A 69 -14.99 -0.08 -19.02
C LEU A 69 -13.84 0.28 -18.09
N TRP A 70 -13.63 1.57 -17.85
CA TRP A 70 -12.54 2.07 -17.02
C TRP A 70 -12.97 2.23 -15.56
N HIS A 71 -14.15 2.82 -15.35
CA HIS A 71 -14.66 3.07 -14.00
C HIS A 71 -16.17 3.30 -14.02
N VAL A 72 -16.84 2.79 -12.99
CA VAL A 72 -18.20 3.19 -12.59
C VAL A 72 -18.23 3.29 -11.06
N SER A 73 -19.20 4.05 -10.55
CA SER A 73 -19.41 4.18 -9.09
C SER A 73 -19.67 2.81 -8.45
N ASN A 74 -19.28 2.67 -7.18
CA ASN A 74 -19.63 1.52 -6.33
C ASN A 74 -21.15 1.34 -6.15
N SER A 75 -21.95 2.28 -6.64
CA SER A 75 -23.42 2.14 -6.70
C SER A 75 -23.87 1.15 -7.77
N PHE A 76 -22.97 0.69 -8.62
CA PHE A 76 -23.25 -0.26 -9.69
C PHE A 76 -22.48 -1.57 -9.48
N ILE A 77 -23.03 -2.65 -9.96
CA ILE A 77 -22.39 -3.97 -9.92
C ILE A 77 -21.26 -4.00 -10.96
N ILE A 78 -20.08 -4.40 -10.53
CA ILE A 78 -18.91 -4.59 -11.38
C ILE A 78 -18.62 -6.10 -11.43
N PRO A 79 -18.99 -6.78 -12.53
CA PRO A 79 -18.88 -8.25 -12.59
C PRO A 79 -17.49 -8.80 -12.31
N GLU A 80 -16.44 -8.14 -12.80
CA GLU A 80 -15.05 -8.55 -12.58
C GLU A 80 -14.67 -8.47 -11.09
N GLY A 81 -15.20 -7.47 -10.38
CA GLY A 81 -15.01 -7.32 -8.93
C GLY A 81 -15.69 -8.44 -8.15
N GLU A 82 -16.94 -8.76 -8.53
CA GLU A 82 -17.70 -9.87 -7.94
C GLU A 82 -16.97 -11.22 -8.14
N GLU A 83 -16.48 -11.47 -9.35
CA GLU A 83 -15.74 -12.68 -9.66
C GLU A 83 -14.47 -12.79 -8.82
N LEU A 84 -13.71 -11.69 -8.68
CA LEU A 84 -12.51 -11.67 -7.86
C LEU A 84 -12.83 -11.90 -6.39
N ALA A 85 -13.87 -11.25 -5.86
CA ALA A 85 -14.32 -11.42 -4.47
C ALA A 85 -14.66 -12.91 -4.20
N LYS A 86 -15.43 -13.55 -5.10
CA LYS A 86 -15.77 -14.98 -5.01
C LYS A 86 -14.52 -15.87 -4.98
N LYS A 87 -13.49 -15.56 -5.78
CA LYS A 87 -12.23 -16.31 -5.80
C LYS A 87 -11.47 -16.15 -4.49
N LEU A 88 -11.48 -14.95 -3.90
CA LEU A 88 -10.80 -14.65 -2.64
C LEU A 88 -11.49 -15.33 -1.46
N THR A 89 -12.82 -15.23 -1.35
CA THR A 89 -13.56 -15.87 -0.26
C THR A 89 -13.46 -17.40 -0.28
N LYS A 90 -13.39 -18.01 -1.48
CA LYS A 90 -13.15 -19.46 -1.61
C LYS A 90 -11.77 -19.91 -1.13
N ARG A 91 -10.78 -19.01 -1.07
CA ARG A 91 -9.38 -19.36 -0.75
C ARG A 91 -8.91 -18.82 0.60
N THR A 92 -9.76 -18.13 1.31
CA THR A 92 -9.43 -17.52 2.59
C THR A 92 -10.55 -17.80 3.61
N PHE A 93 -10.35 -17.36 4.84
CA PHE A 93 -11.35 -17.43 5.90
C PHE A 93 -12.45 -16.36 5.76
N ALA A 94 -12.31 -15.43 4.83
CA ALA A 94 -13.19 -14.28 4.72
C ALA A 94 -14.53 -14.65 4.06
N ASP A 95 -15.62 -14.09 4.57
CA ASP A 95 -16.97 -14.23 3.99
C ASP A 95 -17.26 -13.11 2.97
N ALA A 96 -16.53 -12.00 3.04
CA ALA A 96 -16.73 -10.84 2.17
C ALA A 96 -15.43 -10.07 1.95
N VAL A 97 -15.36 -9.31 0.86
CA VAL A 97 -14.18 -8.54 0.47
C VAL A 97 -14.57 -7.09 0.22
N ILE A 98 -13.72 -6.17 0.69
CA ILE A 98 -13.81 -4.73 0.37
C ILE A 98 -12.57 -4.37 -0.45
N PHE A 99 -12.75 -3.86 -1.65
CA PHE A 99 -11.66 -3.39 -2.50
C PHE A 99 -11.37 -1.91 -2.25
N GLN A 100 -10.08 -1.57 -2.21
CA GLN A 100 -9.59 -0.20 -2.06
C GLN A 100 -8.48 0.05 -3.08
N ASN A 101 -8.11 1.33 -3.30
CA ASN A 101 -7.11 1.69 -4.30
C ASN A 101 -5.67 1.47 -3.83
N SER A 102 -5.45 1.36 -2.53
CA SER A 102 -4.11 1.20 -1.95
C SER A 102 -4.17 0.43 -0.63
N GLY A 103 -3.01 -0.10 -0.22
CA GLY A 103 -2.88 -0.74 1.09
C GLY A 103 -3.17 0.22 2.26
N ALA A 104 -2.81 1.49 2.12
CA ALA A 104 -3.12 2.50 3.15
C ALA A 104 -4.63 2.69 3.29
N GLU A 105 -5.38 2.74 2.18
CA GLU A 105 -6.84 2.82 2.20
C GLU A 105 -7.47 1.55 2.78
N ALA A 106 -6.92 0.39 2.46
CA ALA A 106 -7.38 -0.88 3.03
C ALA A 106 -7.18 -0.91 4.56
N THR A 107 -6.05 -0.39 5.05
CA THR A 107 -5.80 -0.25 6.50
C THR A 107 -6.83 0.70 7.14
N GLU A 108 -7.09 1.85 6.51
CA GLU A 108 -8.10 2.80 7.00
C GLU A 108 -9.51 2.16 7.03
N ALA A 109 -9.86 1.40 5.99
CA ALA A 109 -11.13 0.67 5.93
C ALA A 109 -11.21 -0.36 7.05
N ALA A 110 -10.14 -1.14 7.31
CA ALA A 110 -10.08 -2.13 8.39
C ALA A 110 -10.29 -1.50 9.77
N ILE A 111 -9.61 -0.36 10.03
CA ILE A 111 -9.76 0.41 11.28
C ILE A 111 -11.24 0.85 11.45
N LYS A 112 -11.82 1.41 10.41
CA LYS A 112 -13.20 1.90 10.42
C LYS A 112 -14.20 0.76 10.63
N VAL A 113 -14.05 -0.34 9.91
CA VAL A 113 -14.94 -1.52 10.00
C VAL A 113 -14.87 -2.10 11.41
N ALA A 114 -13.66 -2.31 11.97
CA ALA A 114 -13.49 -2.85 13.31
C ALA A 114 -14.20 -1.98 14.37
N ARG A 115 -14.02 -0.66 14.31
CA ARG A 115 -14.66 0.26 15.25
C ARG A 115 -16.18 0.31 15.07
N ARG A 116 -16.66 0.39 13.82
CA ARG A 116 -18.09 0.47 13.50
C ARG A 116 -18.82 -0.81 13.88
N TYR A 117 -18.20 -1.97 13.68
CA TYR A 117 -18.75 -3.27 14.07
C TYR A 117 -19.11 -3.31 15.58
N PHE A 118 -18.17 -2.99 16.45
CA PHE A 118 -18.42 -3.01 17.88
C PHE A 118 -19.39 -1.90 18.32
N TYR A 119 -19.34 -0.75 17.66
CA TYR A 119 -20.30 0.35 17.92
C TYR A 119 -21.73 -0.12 17.61
N SER A 120 -21.97 -0.77 16.46
CA SER A 120 -23.31 -1.24 16.07
C SER A 120 -23.85 -2.36 16.97
N MET A 121 -22.94 -3.09 17.65
CA MET A 121 -23.30 -4.08 18.66
C MET A 121 -23.57 -3.47 20.06
N GLY A 122 -23.58 -2.14 20.19
CA GLY A 122 -23.74 -1.46 21.47
C GLY A 122 -22.47 -1.42 22.33
N LYS A 123 -21.37 -2.02 21.87
CA LYS A 123 -20.09 -2.13 22.60
C LYS A 123 -19.19 -0.93 22.31
N LYS A 124 -19.68 0.28 22.55
CA LYS A 124 -19.04 1.56 22.16
C LYS A 124 -17.62 1.76 22.73
N LYS A 125 -17.34 1.17 23.91
CA LYS A 125 -16.02 1.23 24.55
C LYS A 125 -14.98 0.33 23.86
N LYS A 126 -15.40 -0.62 23.03
CA LYS A 126 -14.53 -1.57 22.31
C LYS A 126 -14.06 -0.95 20.98
N ASN A 127 -13.27 0.12 21.08
CA ASN A 127 -12.83 0.95 19.94
C ASN A 127 -11.31 1.05 19.80
N ARG A 128 -10.56 0.30 20.61
CA ARG A 128 -9.11 0.25 20.56
C ARG A 128 -8.63 -0.91 19.70
N ILE A 129 -7.51 -0.73 19.04
CA ILE A 129 -6.92 -1.72 18.12
C ILE A 129 -5.51 -2.03 18.60
N LEU A 130 -5.23 -3.31 18.81
CA LEU A 130 -3.90 -3.77 19.20
C LEU A 130 -3.03 -3.94 17.95
N CYS A 131 -1.87 -3.30 17.94
CA CYS A 131 -0.96 -3.26 16.79
C CYS A 131 0.44 -3.72 17.18
N ILE A 132 1.15 -4.32 16.22
CA ILE A 132 2.56 -4.67 16.41
C ILE A 132 3.39 -3.40 16.23
N LYS A 133 4.22 -3.09 17.23
CA LYS A 133 5.07 -1.90 17.24
C LYS A 133 6.08 -1.93 16.06
N ASN A 134 6.23 -0.80 15.38
CA ASN A 134 7.11 -0.61 14.22
C ASN A 134 6.68 -1.39 12.97
N SER A 135 5.46 -1.93 12.94
CA SER A 135 4.89 -2.54 11.73
C SER A 135 4.54 -1.45 10.69
N PHE A 136 4.41 -1.84 9.44
CA PHE A 136 4.04 -0.91 8.37
C PHE A 136 2.55 -1.10 7.99
N HIS A 137 1.78 -0.03 8.14
CA HIS A 137 0.34 -0.01 7.84
C HIS A 137 -0.03 1.02 6.77
N GLY A 138 0.94 1.74 6.21
CA GLY A 138 0.70 2.82 5.26
C GLY A 138 1.23 4.16 5.76
N ARG A 139 0.88 5.24 5.06
CA ARG A 139 1.39 6.58 5.35
C ARG A 139 0.28 7.60 5.67
N THR A 140 -0.97 7.18 5.84
CA THR A 140 -2.04 8.05 6.37
C THR A 140 -1.80 8.32 7.86
N ILE A 141 -2.45 9.35 8.39
CA ILE A 141 -2.27 9.73 9.81
C ILE A 141 -2.66 8.55 10.74
N ALA A 142 -3.78 7.86 10.49
CA ALA A 142 -4.14 6.71 11.33
C ALA A 142 -3.16 5.55 11.15
N ALA A 143 -2.72 5.27 9.92
CA ALA A 143 -1.78 4.18 9.62
C ALA A 143 -0.42 4.37 10.30
N ILE A 144 0.14 5.61 10.32
CA ILE A 144 1.41 5.87 11.01
C ILE A 144 1.24 5.78 12.53
N ASN A 145 0.08 6.17 13.07
CA ASN A 145 -0.21 6.01 14.50
C ASN A 145 -0.39 4.53 14.87
N ALA A 146 -1.05 3.74 14.00
CA ALA A 146 -1.17 2.29 14.18
C ALA A 146 0.22 1.59 14.18
N SER A 147 1.19 2.10 13.43
CA SER A 147 2.58 1.59 13.43
C SER A 147 3.28 1.76 14.80
N GLY A 148 2.99 2.82 15.54
CA GLY A 148 3.68 3.13 16.80
C GLY A 148 5.15 3.51 16.63
N SER A 149 5.61 3.73 15.40
CA SER A 149 7.01 4.11 15.10
C SER A 149 7.21 5.61 15.34
N LYS A 150 8.09 5.99 16.27
CA LYS A 150 8.42 7.40 16.53
C LYS A 150 8.84 8.13 15.25
N LYS A 151 9.69 7.49 14.45
CA LYS A 151 10.22 8.05 13.20
C LYS A 151 9.11 8.36 12.19
N MET A 152 8.04 7.59 12.17
CA MET A 152 6.92 7.82 11.24
C MET A 152 5.94 8.89 11.74
N ILE A 153 5.82 9.05 13.06
CA ILE A 153 4.84 9.94 13.70
C ILE A 153 5.41 11.35 13.90
N GLU A 154 6.73 11.46 14.08
CA GLU A 154 7.41 12.74 14.40
C GLU A 154 7.06 13.81 13.36
N GLY A 155 6.58 14.96 13.85
CA GLY A 155 6.18 16.09 13.01
C GLY A 155 4.77 16.01 12.44
N PHE A 156 4.03 14.91 12.68
CA PHE A 156 2.69 14.71 12.13
C PHE A 156 1.59 14.64 13.22
N GLY A 157 1.80 15.41 14.30
CA GLY A 157 0.77 15.54 15.35
C GLY A 157 -0.44 16.39 14.93
N PRO A 158 -1.54 16.37 15.72
CA PRO A 158 -1.72 15.54 16.91
C PRO A 158 -1.94 14.06 16.61
N LYS A 159 -1.63 13.20 17.58
CA LYS A 159 -1.77 11.75 17.41
C LYS A 159 -3.23 11.33 17.32
N VAL A 160 -3.50 10.37 16.44
CA VAL A 160 -4.79 9.67 16.40
C VAL A 160 -4.77 8.58 17.47
N GLY A 161 -5.70 8.65 18.41
CA GLY A 161 -5.81 7.70 19.51
C GLY A 161 -6.47 6.37 19.15
N GLY A 162 -6.51 5.48 20.12
CA GLY A 162 -7.19 4.19 20.02
C GLY A 162 -6.31 3.07 19.45
N PHE A 163 -5.00 3.23 19.54
CA PHE A 163 -4.03 2.18 19.18
C PHE A 163 -3.20 1.81 20.41
N ASP A 164 -3.14 0.51 20.69
CA ASP A 164 -2.24 -0.08 21.68
C ASP A 164 -1.14 -0.84 20.94
N HIS A 165 0.06 -0.82 21.50
CA HIS A 165 1.22 -1.40 20.80
C HIS A 165 1.90 -2.45 21.68
N PHE A 166 2.23 -3.59 21.07
CA PHE A 166 3.09 -4.58 21.68
C PHE A 166 4.25 -4.92 20.76
N LYS A 167 5.34 -5.40 21.34
CA LYS A 167 6.48 -5.91 20.58
C LYS A 167 6.21 -7.38 20.24
N PHE A 168 6.37 -7.73 18.97
CA PHE A 168 6.09 -9.09 18.51
C PHE A 168 7.03 -10.10 19.20
N TRP A 169 8.29 -9.73 19.34
CA TRP A 169 9.30 -10.56 19.99
C TRP A 169 10.43 -9.70 20.55
N GLU A 170 10.75 -9.91 21.81
CA GLU A 170 11.98 -9.42 22.43
C GLU A 170 12.80 -10.64 22.79
N PRO A 171 14.01 -10.84 22.18
CA PRO A 171 14.93 -11.88 22.67
C PRO A 171 15.20 -11.61 24.16
N GLN A 172 14.99 -12.60 25.02
CA GLN A 172 15.40 -12.49 26.42
C GLN A 172 16.93 -12.29 26.43
N ARG A 173 17.37 -11.17 26.92
CA ARG A 173 18.80 -10.97 27.23
C ARG A 173 19.10 -11.84 28.44
N THR A 174 19.75 -12.98 28.19
CA THR A 174 20.38 -13.74 29.27
C THR A 174 21.57 -12.92 29.75
N UNK A 175 21.24 -12.56 30.73
CA UNK A 175 22.22 -11.84 31.36
C UNK A 175 23.27 -12.57 31.83
#